data_36452226fcae9f7cbe2773cc8eafc456
#
_entry.id   36452226fcae9f7cbe2773cc8eafc456
#
_cell.length_a   1.000
_cell.length_b   1.000
_cell.length_c   1.000
_cell.angle_alpha   90.00
_cell.angle_beta   90.00
_cell.angle_gamma   90.00
#
_symmetry.space_group_name_H-M   'P 1'
#
loop_
_entity.id
_entity.type
_entity.pdbx_description
1 polymer ?
#
loop_
_entity_poly.entity_id
_entity_poly.type
_entity_poly.pdbx_seq_one_letter_code
_entity_poly.pdbx_strand_id
1 'polypeptide(L)'
;MTAEKVTFINNRGHSIELSNRLPFLLESVEGRGGVEANVQMQSAPYQDGATYIDTLLSTRPLTLQVSLIAESRDELNNLRHRISNIFNPKLGVGQLIYKNGDTERTIEVVVDGSPAFPVGDAKGKWFQRTAINLIAPNPYWEDTLEENYKLEDFVGSFRFPFTLPTRFSTRGDSKVLANYGDVPTPIEVEFRGPVTNPVITNESTGEFIRINRAIPVGYKLILDTSFGNKRVEIIAPDGTTTNGFHFIDLQSTFFGLDIGDNRIGFVAEGGSPEVYIRYKHRYLSV
;
A
#
# COMPACT_ATOMS: atom_id res chain seq x y z
N MET A 1 3.51 27.94 11.54
CA MET A 1 3.35 27.18 10.30
C MET A 1 4.25 25.96 10.39
N THR A 2 3.70 24.78 10.42
CA THR A 2 4.45 23.53 10.33
C THR A 2 5.06 23.46 8.95
N ALA A 3 6.39 23.35 8.90
CA ALA A 3 7.09 23.33 7.61
C ALA A 3 6.86 22.01 6.89
N GLU A 4 6.64 22.09 5.59
CA GLU A 4 6.63 20.95 4.69
C GLU A 4 7.96 20.17 4.79
N LYS A 5 7.86 18.85 4.84
CA LYS A 5 8.99 17.97 5.04
C LYS A 5 8.83 16.71 4.17
N VAL A 6 9.91 16.30 3.55
CA VAL A 6 10.00 15.05 2.81
C VAL A 6 11.14 14.22 3.37
N THR A 7 10.88 12.95 3.64
CA THR A 7 11.91 11.98 4.01
C THR A 7 11.96 10.89 2.96
N PHE A 8 13.11 10.68 2.35
CA PHE A 8 13.33 9.55 1.45
C PHE A 8 14.18 8.49 2.14
N ILE A 9 13.77 7.23 2.02
CA ILE A 9 14.46 6.05 2.57
C ILE A 9 14.72 5.12 1.40
N ASN A 10 15.98 4.81 1.12
CA ASN A 10 16.33 3.88 0.06
C ASN A 10 16.26 2.42 0.53
N ASN A 11 16.37 1.47 -0.39
CA ASN A 11 16.31 0.03 -0.13
C ASN A 11 17.38 -0.49 0.86
N ARG A 12 18.47 0.28 1.13
CA ARG A 12 19.48 -0.05 2.14
C ARG A 12 19.17 0.52 3.53
N GLY A 13 18.03 1.19 3.69
CA GLY A 13 17.65 1.86 4.94
C GLY A 13 18.35 3.19 5.17
N HIS A 14 19.15 3.69 4.22
CA HIS A 14 19.71 5.04 4.33
C HIS A 14 18.63 6.08 4.05
N SER A 15 18.54 7.08 4.89
CA SER A 15 17.53 8.12 4.79
C SER A 15 18.12 9.52 4.65
N ILE A 16 17.32 10.40 4.06
CA ILE A 16 17.56 11.83 4.00
C ILE A 16 16.28 12.59 4.27
N GLU A 17 16.38 13.61 5.09
CA GLU A 17 15.31 14.57 5.33
C GLU A 17 15.54 15.84 4.53
N LEU A 18 14.54 16.24 3.78
CA LEU A 18 14.47 17.49 3.01
C LEU A 18 13.39 18.35 3.64
N SER A 19 13.74 19.53 4.09
CA SER A 19 12.83 20.42 4.80
C SER A 19 13.26 21.88 4.62
N ASN A 20 12.73 22.80 5.40
CA ASN A 20 13.20 24.19 5.45
C ASN A 20 14.49 24.38 6.29
N ARG A 21 15.24 23.31 6.57
CA ARG A 21 16.47 23.32 7.39
C ARG A 21 17.68 22.99 6.55
N LEU A 22 18.82 23.63 6.91
CA LEU A 22 20.12 23.33 6.32
C LEU A 22 20.55 21.88 6.66
N PRO A 23 21.38 21.25 5.84
CA PRO A 23 21.96 21.75 4.59
C PRO A 23 21.10 21.48 3.34
N PHE A 24 19.97 20.75 3.46
CA PHE A 24 19.11 20.32 2.35
C PHE A 24 17.76 21.05 2.41
N LEU A 25 17.69 22.19 1.74
CA LEU A 25 16.45 22.98 1.68
C LEU A 25 15.52 22.42 0.62
N LEU A 26 14.32 22.01 1.01
CA LEU A 26 13.26 21.66 0.10
C LEU A 26 12.63 22.93 -0.46
N GLU A 27 12.71 23.13 -1.78
CA GLU A 27 12.11 24.29 -2.47
C GLU A 27 10.68 23.96 -2.92
N SER A 28 10.49 22.80 -3.55
CA SER A 28 9.17 22.34 -3.98
C SER A 28 9.10 20.82 -4.12
N VAL A 29 7.87 20.31 -4.06
CA VAL A 29 7.52 18.92 -4.39
C VAL A 29 6.43 18.97 -5.45
N GLU A 30 6.73 18.51 -6.65
CA GLU A 30 5.78 18.39 -7.76
C GLU A 30 5.23 16.95 -7.81
N GLY A 31 4.03 16.78 -8.37
CA GLY A 31 3.37 15.47 -8.48
C GLY A 31 2.60 15.01 -7.23
N ARG A 32 2.45 15.87 -6.21
CA ARG A 32 1.71 15.57 -4.97
C ARG A 32 0.20 15.38 -5.19
N GLY A 33 -0.34 16.08 -6.17
CA GLY A 33 -1.77 16.08 -6.50
C GLY A 33 -2.09 15.18 -7.68
N GLY A 34 -2.50 15.78 -8.79
CA GLY A 34 -3.00 15.06 -9.95
C GLY A 34 -2.12 13.92 -10.46
N VAL A 35 -2.77 12.86 -10.86
CA VAL A 35 -2.19 11.70 -11.55
C VAL A 35 -2.77 11.65 -12.94
N GLU A 36 -1.96 11.34 -13.93
CA GLU A 36 -2.42 11.13 -15.29
C GLU A 36 -3.35 9.92 -15.36
N ALA A 37 -4.50 10.12 -16.00
CA ALA A 37 -5.51 9.09 -16.17
C ALA A 37 -5.63 8.69 -17.65
N ASN A 38 -5.59 7.40 -17.91
CA ASN A 38 -5.88 6.82 -19.21
C ASN A 38 -7.36 6.45 -19.27
N VAL A 39 -8.15 7.31 -19.92
CA VAL A 39 -9.58 7.10 -20.11
C VAL A 39 -9.78 6.19 -21.31
N GLN A 40 -10.26 4.97 -21.08
CA GLN A 40 -10.53 3.99 -22.12
C GLN A 40 -11.93 4.21 -22.68
N MET A 41 -12.00 4.41 -24.00
CA MET A 41 -13.24 4.63 -24.75
C MET A 41 -13.24 3.80 -26.03
N GLN A 42 -14.44 3.43 -26.45
CA GLN A 42 -14.68 2.69 -27.70
C GLN A 42 -15.67 3.42 -28.57
N SER A 43 -15.33 3.61 -29.86
CA SER A 43 -16.24 4.16 -30.87
C SER A 43 -16.69 3.06 -31.82
N ALA A 44 -17.98 3.04 -32.14
CA ALA A 44 -18.54 2.20 -33.21
C ALA A 44 -18.57 2.98 -34.53
N PRO A 45 -18.54 2.28 -35.70
CA PRO A 45 -18.79 2.94 -37.00
C PRO A 45 -20.12 3.72 -36.97
N TYR A 46 -20.11 4.96 -37.46
CA TYR A 46 -21.26 5.89 -37.49
C TYR A 46 -21.79 6.34 -36.13
N GLN A 47 -21.02 6.16 -35.05
CA GLN A 47 -21.33 6.70 -33.73
C GLN A 47 -20.67 8.07 -33.55
N ASP A 48 -21.47 9.09 -33.19
CA ASP A 48 -20.95 10.36 -32.72
C ASP A 48 -20.42 10.18 -31.28
N GLY A 49 -19.15 10.57 -31.03
CA GLY A 49 -18.51 10.39 -29.74
C GLY A 49 -17.98 8.97 -29.50
N ALA A 50 -17.92 8.57 -28.22
CA ALA A 50 -17.40 7.28 -27.78
C ALA A 50 -18.13 6.79 -26.52
N THR A 51 -18.14 5.47 -26.33
CA THR A 51 -18.65 4.84 -25.09
C THR A 51 -17.51 4.72 -24.11
N TYR A 52 -17.68 5.25 -22.89
CA TYR A 52 -16.75 5.08 -21.79
C TYR A 52 -16.69 3.61 -21.35
N ILE A 53 -15.49 3.07 -21.17
CA ILE A 53 -15.26 1.70 -20.69
C ILE A 53 -14.73 1.75 -19.26
N ASP A 54 -13.56 2.42 -19.06
CA ASP A 54 -12.86 2.45 -17.78
C ASP A 54 -11.86 3.60 -17.73
N THR A 55 -11.33 3.91 -16.53
CA THR A 55 -10.24 4.87 -16.32
C THR A 55 -9.17 4.26 -15.45
N LEU A 56 -7.98 4.11 -16.01
CA LEU A 56 -6.80 3.61 -15.29
C LEU A 56 -5.84 4.75 -15.01
N LEU A 57 -5.29 4.77 -13.80
CA LEU A 57 -4.25 5.74 -13.45
C LEU A 57 -2.88 5.25 -13.93
N SER A 58 -2.10 6.19 -14.48
CA SER A 58 -0.70 5.95 -14.87
C SER A 58 0.21 5.96 -13.63
N THR A 59 1.47 5.61 -13.80
CA THR A 59 2.50 5.83 -12.77
C THR A 59 2.57 7.31 -12.41
N ARG A 60 2.93 7.61 -11.16
CA ARG A 60 3.02 9.00 -10.67
C ARG A 60 4.46 9.50 -10.78
N PRO A 61 4.76 10.48 -11.65
CA PRO A 61 6.02 11.20 -11.60
C PRO A 61 6.01 12.17 -10.40
N LEU A 62 7.14 12.24 -9.70
CA LEU A 62 7.38 13.16 -8.60
C LEU A 62 8.71 13.89 -8.84
N THR A 63 8.78 15.18 -8.62
CA THR A 63 10.03 15.93 -8.70
C THR A 63 10.26 16.70 -7.42
N LEU A 64 11.42 16.51 -6.80
CA LEU A 64 11.87 17.23 -5.63
C LEU A 64 12.89 18.28 -6.06
N GLN A 65 12.57 19.56 -5.87
CA GLN A 65 13.52 20.65 -6.05
C GLN A 65 14.21 20.94 -4.71
N VAL A 66 15.52 20.81 -4.67
CA VAL A 66 16.31 20.91 -3.43
C VAL A 66 17.48 21.84 -3.62
N SER A 67 17.72 22.73 -2.66
CA SER A 67 18.93 23.53 -2.57
C SER A 67 19.89 22.99 -1.51
N LEU A 68 21.10 22.73 -1.92
CA LEU A 68 22.23 22.36 -1.08
C LEU A 68 22.95 23.65 -0.66
N ILE A 69 23.09 23.88 0.64
CA ILE A 69 23.79 25.05 1.17
C ILE A 69 24.91 24.54 2.08
N ALA A 70 26.13 25.03 1.84
CA ALA A 70 27.35 24.62 2.52
C ALA A 70 28.15 25.84 2.99
N GLU A 71 29.05 25.64 3.93
CA GLU A 71 29.97 26.68 4.40
C GLU A 71 31.29 26.67 3.63
N SER A 72 31.57 25.57 2.93
CA SER A 72 32.79 25.39 2.14
C SER A 72 32.52 24.64 0.84
N ARG A 73 33.51 24.72 -0.08
CA ARG A 73 33.44 23.98 -1.36
C ARG A 73 33.54 22.46 -1.16
N ASP A 74 34.34 22.03 -0.21
CA ASP A 74 34.51 20.60 0.09
C ASP A 74 33.25 20.03 0.71
N GLU A 75 32.61 20.78 1.59
CA GLU A 75 31.31 20.41 2.15
C GLU A 75 30.24 20.32 1.05
N LEU A 76 30.17 21.29 0.13
CA LEU A 76 29.24 21.22 -0.99
C LEU A 76 29.44 19.97 -1.85
N ASN A 77 30.69 19.59 -2.10
CA ASN A 77 30.98 18.35 -2.82
C ASN A 77 30.54 17.11 -2.02
N ASN A 78 30.73 17.10 -0.71
CA ASN A 78 30.26 16.02 0.16
C ASN A 78 28.72 15.93 0.17
N LEU A 79 28.00 17.07 0.22
CA LEU A 79 26.55 17.10 0.15
C LEU A 79 26.04 16.54 -1.19
N ARG A 80 26.66 16.92 -2.31
CA ARG A 80 26.34 16.36 -3.64
C ARG A 80 26.55 14.85 -3.68
N HIS A 81 27.67 14.40 -3.16
CA HIS A 81 27.96 12.96 -3.09
C HIS A 81 26.95 12.22 -2.23
N ARG A 82 26.56 12.80 -1.09
CA ARG A 82 25.53 12.22 -0.19
C ARG A 82 24.17 12.09 -0.90
N ILE A 83 23.69 13.13 -1.61
CA ILE A 83 22.45 13.06 -2.39
C ILE A 83 22.56 11.98 -3.47
N SER A 84 23.65 11.97 -4.25
CA SER A 84 23.83 10.98 -5.32
C SER A 84 23.85 9.54 -4.79
N ASN A 85 24.42 9.31 -3.59
CA ASN A 85 24.44 7.98 -2.97
C ASN A 85 23.06 7.55 -2.49
N ILE A 86 22.30 8.45 -1.88
CA ILE A 86 21.00 8.13 -1.30
C ILE A 86 19.98 7.94 -2.43
N PHE A 87 19.96 8.86 -3.41
CA PHE A 87 19.09 8.80 -4.60
C PHE A 87 19.80 8.08 -5.76
N ASN A 88 20.34 6.90 -5.49
CA ASN A 88 20.97 6.09 -6.51
C ASN A 88 19.93 5.20 -7.20
N PRO A 89 19.68 5.35 -8.52
CA PRO A 89 18.66 4.59 -9.23
C PRO A 89 18.89 3.08 -9.26
N LYS A 90 20.14 2.64 -9.02
CA LYS A 90 20.47 1.21 -8.96
C LYS A 90 20.03 0.52 -7.67
N LEU A 91 19.54 1.26 -6.68
CA LEU A 91 19.08 0.69 -5.41
C LEU A 91 17.63 0.15 -5.47
N GLY A 92 16.90 0.41 -6.58
CA GLY A 92 15.53 -0.07 -6.75
C GLY A 92 14.51 0.76 -5.96
N VAL A 93 13.48 0.09 -5.44
CA VAL A 93 12.37 0.74 -4.75
C VAL A 93 12.81 1.31 -3.40
N GLY A 94 12.48 2.56 -3.16
CA GLY A 94 12.60 3.25 -1.90
C GLY A 94 11.24 3.77 -1.44
N GLN A 95 11.20 4.38 -0.26
CA GLN A 95 10.00 4.95 0.33
C GLN A 95 10.15 6.47 0.45
N LEU A 96 9.15 7.20 0.00
CA LEU A 96 9.03 8.64 0.18
C LEU A 96 7.92 8.92 1.20
N ILE A 97 8.26 9.63 2.27
CA ILE A 97 7.33 10.07 3.31
C ILE A 97 7.17 11.57 3.18
N TYR A 98 5.96 12.02 2.94
CA TYR A 98 5.59 13.43 2.90
C TYR A 98 4.86 13.82 4.17
N LYS A 99 5.25 14.92 4.77
CA LYS A 99 4.60 15.47 5.98
C LYS A 99 4.34 16.95 5.84
N ASN A 100 3.10 17.35 6.10
CA ASN A 100 2.70 18.75 6.18
C ASN A 100 1.63 18.91 7.26
N GLY A 101 1.98 19.56 8.36
CA GLY A 101 1.11 19.62 9.52
C GLY A 101 0.88 18.24 10.13
N ASP A 102 -0.40 17.91 10.30
CA ASP A 102 -0.84 16.62 10.83
C ASP A 102 -0.96 15.55 9.76
N THR A 103 -0.91 15.94 8.49
CA THR A 103 -0.95 14.99 7.36
C THR A 103 0.43 14.38 7.16
N GLU A 104 0.50 13.06 7.24
CA GLU A 104 1.68 12.27 6.92
C GLU A 104 1.27 11.12 6.01
N ARG A 105 1.89 11.03 4.83
CA ARG A 105 1.60 10.04 3.80
C ARG A 105 2.89 9.44 3.29
N THR A 106 2.80 8.21 2.85
CA THR A 106 3.93 7.48 2.26
C THR A 106 3.60 6.98 0.87
N ILE A 107 4.61 6.86 0.03
CA ILE A 107 4.49 6.29 -1.30
C ILE A 107 5.79 5.57 -1.66
N GLU A 108 5.69 4.42 -2.30
CA GLU A 108 6.84 3.71 -2.84
C GLU A 108 7.26 4.34 -4.16
N VAL A 109 8.56 4.61 -4.29
CA VAL A 109 9.12 5.28 -5.47
C VAL A 109 10.42 4.63 -5.93
N VAL A 110 10.71 4.77 -7.22
CA VAL A 110 12.02 4.51 -7.80
C VAL A 110 12.64 5.82 -8.26
N VAL A 111 13.96 5.93 -8.14
CA VAL A 111 14.67 7.12 -8.60
C VAL A 111 14.81 7.08 -10.12
N ASP A 112 14.28 8.11 -10.80
CA ASP A 112 14.34 8.23 -12.26
C ASP A 112 15.56 9.05 -12.68
N GLY A 113 16.65 8.37 -12.93
CA GLY A 113 17.94 8.97 -13.24
C GLY A 113 18.71 9.44 -12.01
N SER A 114 19.93 9.89 -12.22
CA SER A 114 20.74 10.47 -11.15
C SER A 114 20.32 11.92 -10.87
N PRO A 115 20.44 12.40 -9.60
CA PRO A 115 20.21 13.80 -9.30
C PRO A 115 20.99 14.74 -10.21
N ALA A 116 20.32 15.71 -10.82
CA ALA A 116 20.93 16.65 -11.73
C ALA A 116 21.51 17.85 -10.97
N PHE A 117 22.74 18.22 -11.28
CA PHE A 117 23.41 19.40 -10.70
C PHE A 117 23.67 20.43 -11.81
N PRO A 118 22.68 21.23 -12.20
CA PRO A 118 22.81 22.19 -13.29
C PRO A 118 23.86 23.26 -12.95
N VAL A 119 24.40 23.87 -14.00
CA VAL A 119 25.35 25.02 -13.94
C VAL A 119 24.62 26.34 -14.15
N GLY A 120 25.33 27.43 -14.11
CA GLY A 120 24.76 28.78 -14.24
C GLY A 120 24.10 29.22 -12.94
N ASP A 121 22.91 29.81 -13.00
CA ASP A 121 22.18 30.38 -11.85
C ASP A 121 21.79 29.37 -10.80
N ALA A 122 21.81 28.07 -11.14
CA ALA A 122 21.58 26.97 -10.20
C ALA A 122 22.80 26.67 -9.33
N LYS A 123 23.96 27.30 -9.56
CA LYS A 123 25.21 27.02 -8.85
C LYS A 123 25.86 28.33 -8.40
N GLY A 124 26.05 28.48 -7.10
CA GLY A 124 26.86 29.55 -6.52
C GLY A 124 28.17 29.06 -5.94
N LYS A 125 28.86 29.91 -5.20
CA LYS A 125 30.12 29.57 -4.54
C LYS A 125 29.93 28.45 -3.54
N TRP A 126 28.81 28.44 -2.80
CA TRP A 126 28.56 27.59 -1.64
C TRP A 126 27.12 27.04 -1.63
N PHE A 127 26.43 27.14 -2.74
CA PHE A 127 25.11 26.54 -2.93
C PHE A 127 24.97 25.83 -4.28
N GLN A 128 24.07 24.87 -4.34
CA GLN A 128 23.70 24.14 -5.55
C GLN A 128 22.25 23.75 -5.50
N ARG A 129 21.47 24.12 -6.50
CA ARG A 129 20.15 23.55 -6.74
C ARG A 129 20.28 22.22 -7.44
N THR A 130 19.36 21.32 -7.11
CA THR A 130 19.26 20.00 -7.74
C THR A 130 17.81 19.62 -7.88
N ALA A 131 17.49 18.97 -8.99
CA ALA A 131 16.22 18.31 -9.21
C ALA A 131 16.41 16.79 -9.06
N ILE A 132 15.52 16.16 -8.32
CA ILE A 132 15.50 14.72 -8.10
C ILE A 132 14.17 14.20 -8.63
N ASN A 133 14.24 13.41 -9.70
CA ASN A 133 13.06 12.82 -10.32
C ASN A 133 12.82 11.42 -9.77
N LEU A 134 11.57 11.16 -9.43
CA LEU A 134 11.11 9.89 -8.88
C LEU A 134 9.88 9.45 -9.66
N ILE A 135 9.66 8.15 -9.75
CA ILE A 135 8.44 7.55 -10.29
C ILE A 135 7.86 6.62 -9.25
N ALA A 136 6.59 6.81 -8.92
CA ALA A 136 5.84 5.84 -8.12
C ALA A 136 5.12 4.87 -9.07
N PRO A 137 5.49 3.57 -9.08
CA PRO A 137 4.80 2.56 -9.87
C PRO A 137 3.34 2.40 -9.45
N ASN A 138 3.07 2.42 -8.14
CA ASN A 138 1.73 2.52 -7.59
C ASN A 138 1.44 4.01 -7.33
N PRO A 139 0.42 4.61 -7.98
CA PRO A 139 0.22 6.05 -7.94
C PRO A 139 -0.41 6.59 -6.64
N TYR A 140 -0.80 5.71 -5.73
CA TYR A 140 -1.53 6.09 -4.52
C TYR A 140 -0.59 6.44 -3.37
N TRP A 141 -0.92 7.50 -2.67
CA TRP A 141 -0.39 7.78 -1.36
C TRP A 141 -1.09 6.88 -0.33
N GLU A 142 -0.35 6.43 0.67
CA GLU A 142 -0.86 5.56 1.73
C GLU A 142 -0.63 6.21 3.09
N ASP A 143 -1.41 5.83 4.09
CA ASP A 143 -1.11 6.17 5.47
C ASP A 143 0.23 5.57 5.90
N THR A 144 0.96 6.27 6.74
CA THR A 144 2.20 5.76 7.33
C THR A 144 1.91 4.62 8.31
N LEU A 145 0.78 4.71 9.02
CA LEU A 145 0.31 3.68 9.93
C LEU A 145 -0.66 2.73 9.23
N GLU A 146 -0.56 1.47 9.61
CA GLU A 146 -1.44 0.41 9.15
C GLU A 146 -2.59 0.21 10.14
N GLU A 147 -3.81 0.16 9.64
CA GLU A 147 -4.97 -0.28 10.40
C GLU A 147 -4.88 -1.79 10.63
N ASN A 148 -5.08 -2.22 11.87
CA ASN A 148 -5.01 -3.64 12.25
C ASN A 148 -6.20 -4.00 13.13
N TYR A 149 -7.08 -4.84 12.61
CA TYR A 149 -8.29 -5.27 13.30
C TYR A 149 -8.29 -6.76 13.54
N LYS A 150 -8.61 -7.16 14.77
CA LYS A 150 -8.91 -8.55 15.10
C LYS A 150 -10.41 -8.78 14.89
N LEU A 151 -10.75 -9.83 14.13
CA LEU A 151 -12.08 -10.39 14.09
C LEU A 151 -12.18 -11.41 15.22
N GLU A 152 -13.15 -11.21 16.11
CA GLU A 152 -13.35 -12.11 17.25
C GLU A 152 -14.33 -13.22 16.88
N ASP A 153 -14.07 -14.45 17.33
CA ASP A 153 -15.02 -15.55 17.23
C ASP A 153 -16.22 -15.26 18.14
N PHE A 154 -17.38 -15.04 17.56
CA PHE A 154 -18.60 -15.00 18.33
C PHE A 154 -19.07 -16.47 18.54
N VAL A 155 -18.87 -17.00 19.74
CA VAL A 155 -19.55 -18.22 20.17
C VAL A 155 -21.02 -17.89 20.33
N GLY A 156 -21.78 -18.00 19.24
CA GLY A 156 -23.20 -17.73 19.22
C GLY A 156 -23.92 -18.64 20.22
N SER A 157 -24.61 -18.05 21.18
CA SER A 157 -25.47 -18.76 22.11
C SER A 157 -26.49 -19.60 21.33
N PHE A 158 -26.48 -20.92 21.56
CA PHE A 158 -27.43 -21.88 20.97
C PHE A 158 -28.88 -21.42 21.22
N ARG A 159 -29.64 -21.22 20.12
CA ARG A 159 -31.09 -21.13 20.18
C ARG A 159 -31.68 -22.35 19.48
N PHE A 160 -32.39 -23.22 20.25
CA PHE A 160 -33.21 -24.30 19.71
C PHE A 160 -34.53 -23.73 19.12
N PRO A 161 -35.13 -24.37 18.08
CA PRO A 161 -35.06 -25.78 17.68
C PRO A 161 -34.30 -26.04 16.36
N PHE A 162 -33.63 -27.19 16.28
CA PHE A 162 -32.92 -27.66 15.09
C PHE A 162 -33.75 -28.58 14.22
N THR A 163 -33.59 -28.42 12.89
CA THR A 163 -33.91 -29.45 11.91
C THR A 163 -32.61 -29.99 11.33
N LEU A 164 -32.39 -31.30 11.42
CA LEU A 164 -31.23 -31.99 10.81
C LEU A 164 -31.49 -32.24 9.31
N PRO A 165 -30.49 -32.16 8.43
CA PRO A 165 -29.04 -32.15 8.66
C PRO A 165 -28.44 -30.72 8.58
N THR A 166 -27.91 -30.25 9.69
CA THR A 166 -27.21 -28.95 9.76
C THR A 166 -25.71 -29.23 9.80
N ARG A 167 -24.97 -28.68 8.83
CA ARG A 167 -23.51 -28.59 8.93
C ARG A 167 -23.16 -27.57 10.03
N PHE A 168 -22.47 -28.05 11.05
CA PHE A 168 -21.92 -27.16 12.09
C PHE A 168 -20.74 -26.39 11.47
N SER A 169 -20.99 -25.18 10.95
CA SER A 169 -19.92 -24.23 10.66
C SER A 169 -19.75 -23.33 11.86
N THR A 170 -18.53 -23.11 12.30
CA THR A 170 -18.23 -22.04 13.26
C THR A 170 -18.45 -20.72 12.52
N ARG A 171 -19.54 -20.04 12.81
CA ARG A 171 -19.84 -18.74 12.21
C ARG A 171 -18.97 -17.72 12.93
N GLY A 172 -17.94 -17.21 12.26
CA GLY A 172 -17.14 -16.09 12.73
C GLY A 172 -17.97 -14.81 12.80
N ASP A 173 -17.47 -13.81 13.50
CA ASP A 173 -18.10 -12.50 13.60
C ASP A 173 -17.88 -11.71 12.31
N SER A 174 -18.74 -10.74 12.06
CA SER A 174 -18.55 -9.73 11.03
C SER A 174 -18.25 -8.38 11.69
N LYS A 175 -17.27 -7.66 11.14
CA LYS A 175 -16.86 -6.34 11.62
C LYS A 175 -17.00 -5.32 10.49
N VAL A 176 -17.46 -4.12 10.83
CA VAL A 176 -17.44 -3.00 9.90
C VAL A 176 -16.04 -2.38 9.93
N LEU A 177 -15.38 -2.38 8.77
CA LEU A 177 -14.10 -1.74 8.52
C LEU A 177 -14.32 -0.54 7.62
N ALA A 178 -13.91 0.63 8.07
CA ALA A 178 -14.08 1.87 7.31
C ALA A 178 -12.83 2.18 6.49
N ASN A 179 -13.01 2.40 5.18
CA ASN A 179 -11.97 2.95 4.33
C ASN A 179 -12.22 4.45 4.14
N TYR A 180 -11.41 5.28 4.80
CA TYR A 180 -11.46 6.75 4.71
C TYR A 180 -10.59 7.32 3.58
N GLY A 181 -10.02 6.46 2.73
CA GLY A 181 -9.25 6.86 1.57
C GLY A 181 -10.11 7.35 0.41
N ASP A 182 -9.44 7.80 -0.65
CA ASP A 182 -10.10 8.27 -1.88
C ASP A 182 -10.39 7.15 -2.87
N VAL A 183 -9.85 5.95 -2.65
CA VAL A 183 -9.94 4.79 -3.55
C VAL A 183 -10.06 3.48 -2.77
N PRO A 184 -10.54 2.40 -3.39
CA PRO A 184 -10.52 1.08 -2.78
C PRO A 184 -9.11 0.67 -2.36
N THR A 185 -9.00 0.01 -1.20
CA THR A 185 -7.72 -0.44 -0.66
C THR A 185 -7.66 -1.96 -0.51
N PRO A 186 -6.53 -2.61 -0.84
CA PRO A 186 -6.35 -4.03 -0.60
C PRO A 186 -6.23 -4.32 0.90
N ILE A 187 -6.45 -5.59 1.23
CA ILE A 187 -6.33 -6.09 2.59
C ILE A 187 -5.30 -7.21 2.68
N GLU A 188 -4.64 -7.30 3.82
CA GLU A 188 -3.95 -8.51 4.25
C GLU A 188 -4.75 -9.18 5.34
N VAL A 189 -5.03 -10.48 5.20
CA VAL A 189 -5.76 -11.27 6.19
C VAL A 189 -4.83 -12.36 6.73
N GLU A 190 -4.66 -12.41 8.05
CA GLU A 190 -3.88 -13.42 8.75
C GLU A 190 -4.83 -14.31 9.56
N PHE A 191 -4.89 -15.61 9.23
CA PHE A 191 -5.52 -16.62 10.07
C PHE A 191 -4.44 -17.35 10.87
N ARG A 192 -4.57 -17.37 12.19
CA ARG A 192 -3.73 -18.19 13.08
C ARG A 192 -4.50 -19.44 13.44
N GLY A 193 -3.99 -20.59 13.01
CA GLY A 193 -4.65 -21.89 13.22
C GLY A 193 -4.85 -22.29 14.70
N PRO A 194 -5.74 -23.25 14.97
CA PRO A 194 -6.28 -24.19 13.99
C PRO A 194 -7.50 -23.66 13.26
N VAL A 195 -7.57 -23.88 11.93
CA VAL A 195 -8.74 -23.56 11.12
C VAL A 195 -8.86 -24.52 9.94
N THR A 196 -10.09 -24.93 9.60
CA THR A 196 -10.39 -25.80 8.46
C THR A 196 -11.26 -25.07 7.46
N ASN A 197 -10.80 -25.04 6.20
CA ASN A 197 -11.48 -24.42 5.07
C ASN A 197 -11.97 -22.98 5.37
N PRO A 198 -11.07 -22.07 5.75
CA PRO A 198 -11.46 -20.69 6.06
C PRO A 198 -11.98 -19.96 4.84
N VAL A 199 -13.00 -19.13 5.07
CA VAL A 199 -13.58 -18.23 4.08
C VAL A 199 -13.63 -16.84 4.68
N ILE A 200 -13.03 -15.85 4.03
CA ILE A 200 -13.21 -14.43 4.34
C ILE A 200 -14.15 -13.82 3.29
N THR A 201 -15.12 -13.05 3.73
CA THR A 201 -16.17 -12.48 2.86
C THR A 201 -16.30 -10.98 3.11
N ASN A 202 -16.35 -10.18 2.06
CA ASN A 202 -16.89 -8.84 2.11
C ASN A 202 -18.42 -8.96 1.95
N GLU A 203 -19.15 -8.87 3.05
CA GLU A 203 -20.61 -9.00 3.06
C GLU A 203 -21.32 -7.82 2.36
N SER A 204 -20.61 -6.70 2.17
CA SER A 204 -21.14 -5.53 1.46
C SER A 204 -21.18 -5.74 -0.05
N THR A 205 -20.19 -6.45 -0.62
CA THR A 205 -20.09 -6.74 -2.07
C THR A 205 -20.51 -8.17 -2.42
N GLY A 206 -20.48 -9.09 -1.45
CA GLY A 206 -20.69 -10.53 -1.64
C GLY A 206 -19.46 -11.28 -2.13
N GLU A 207 -18.33 -10.62 -2.31
CA GLU A 207 -17.08 -11.23 -2.73
C GLU A 207 -16.43 -12.01 -1.59
N PHE A 208 -15.77 -13.11 -1.91
CA PHE A 208 -15.14 -13.96 -0.90
C PHE A 208 -13.83 -14.58 -1.38
N ILE A 209 -12.98 -14.99 -0.42
CA ILE A 209 -11.80 -15.82 -0.65
C ILE A 209 -11.94 -17.07 0.24
N ARG A 210 -11.93 -18.26 -0.37
CA ARG A 210 -11.99 -19.55 0.31
C ARG A 210 -10.71 -20.31 0.09
N ILE A 211 -10.18 -20.89 1.17
CA ILE A 211 -9.02 -21.76 1.13
C ILE A 211 -9.44 -23.18 1.52
N ASN A 212 -9.37 -24.12 0.59
CA ASN A 212 -9.74 -25.52 0.78
C ASN A 212 -8.58 -26.30 1.43
N ARG A 213 -8.25 -25.95 2.69
CA ARG A 213 -7.14 -26.53 3.43
C ARG A 213 -7.33 -26.38 4.94
N ALA A 214 -6.98 -27.45 5.68
CA ALA A 214 -6.82 -27.34 7.13
C ALA A 214 -5.46 -26.72 7.48
N ILE A 215 -5.47 -25.71 8.32
CA ILE A 215 -4.29 -25.01 8.87
C ILE A 215 -4.13 -25.48 10.32
N PRO A 216 -3.05 -26.20 10.66
CA PRO A 216 -2.84 -26.75 11.99
C PRO A 216 -2.58 -25.68 13.06
N VAL A 217 -2.58 -26.10 14.33
CA VAL A 217 -2.12 -25.26 15.45
C VAL A 217 -0.68 -24.78 15.22
N GLY A 218 -0.44 -23.50 15.49
CA GLY A 218 0.87 -22.86 15.33
C GLY A 218 1.22 -22.43 13.91
N TYR A 219 0.44 -22.84 12.90
CA TYR A 219 0.58 -22.34 11.53
C TYR A 219 -0.22 -21.07 11.32
N LYS A 220 0.22 -20.26 10.34
CA LYS A 220 -0.48 -19.05 9.89
C LYS A 220 -0.81 -19.18 8.41
N LEU A 221 -1.98 -18.69 8.02
CA LEU A 221 -2.35 -18.48 6.62
C LEU A 221 -2.40 -16.96 6.38
N ILE A 222 -1.65 -16.49 5.40
CA ILE A 222 -1.64 -15.09 4.97
C ILE A 222 -2.30 -14.98 3.60
N LEU A 223 -3.28 -14.10 3.49
CA LEU A 223 -3.92 -13.72 2.24
C LEU A 223 -3.64 -12.24 1.98
N ASP A 224 -2.96 -11.89 0.90
CA ASP A 224 -2.71 -10.51 0.49
C ASP A 224 -3.43 -10.26 -0.84
N THR A 225 -4.31 -9.27 -0.87
CA THR A 225 -5.12 -8.94 -2.04
C THR A 225 -4.52 -7.83 -2.91
N SER A 226 -3.32 -7.33 -2.58
CA SER A 226 -2.64 -6.24 -3.28
C SER A 226 -2.42 -6.57 -4.75
N PHE A 227 -2.83 -5.67 -5.64
CA PHE A 227 -2.61 -5.86 -7.08
C PHE A 227 -1.12 -5.95 -7.39
N GLY A 228 -0.73 -6.94 -8.20
CA GLY A 228 0.67 -7.21 -8.54
C GLY A 228 1.47 -7.95 -7.46
N ASN A 229 0.91 -8.10 -6.23
CA ASN A 229 1.56 -8.83 -5.14
C ASN A 229 0.57 -9.73 -4.38
N LYS A 230 -0.44 -10.27 -5.08
CA LYS A 230 -1.39 -11.22 -4.48
C LYS A 230 -0.64 -12.42 -3.93
N ARG A 231 -0.91 -12.77 -2.66
CA ARG A 231 -0.25 -13.89 -1.99
C ARG A 231 -1.26 -14.76 -1.25
N VAL A 232 -1.01 -16.04 -1.27
CA VAL A 232 -1.58 -17.03 -0.36
C VAL A 232 -0.42 -17.84 0.19
N GLU A 233 -0.09 -17.63 1.44
CA GLU A 233 1.08 -18.21 2.08
C GLU A 233 0.69 -18.95 3.36
N ILE A 234 1.24 -20.14 3.53
CA ILE A 234 1.12 -20.89 4.77
C ILE A 234 2.48 -20.88 5.44
N ILE A 235 2.54 -20.30 6.64
CA ILE A 235 3.77 -20.16 7.43
C ILE A 235 3.72 -21.15 8.57
N ALA A 236 4.71 -22.04 8.61
CA ALA A 236 4.90 -23.02 9.68
C ALA A 236 5.48 -22.37 10.96
N PRO A 237 5.42 -23.04 12.12
CA PRO A 237 5.97 -22.52 13.39
C PRO A 237 7.48 -22.22 13.34
N ASP A 238 8.22 -22.90 12.48
CA ASP A 238 9.66 -22.71 12.25
C ASP A 238 9.98 -21.53 11.32
N GLY A 239 8.94 -20.81 10.80
CA GLY A 239 9.08 -19.73 9.86
C GLY A 239 9.13 -20.14 8.38
N THR A 240 9.08 -21.44 8.08
CA THR A 240 9.04 -21.92 6.70
C THR A 240 7.74 -21.49 6.02
N THR A 241 7.87 -20.81 4.88
CA THR A 241 6.73 -20.31 4.08
C THR A 241 6.48 -21.23 2.89
N THR A 242 5.23 -21.61 2.69
CA THR A 242 4.77 -22.42 1.56
C THR A 242 3.70 -21.68 0.78
N ASN A 243 3.80 -21.70 -0.55
CA ASN A 243 2.78 -21.13 -1.43
C ASN A 243 1.48 -21.94 -1.34
N GLY A 244 0.37 -21.30 -1.01
CA GLY A 244 -0.95 -21.88 -0.82
C GLY A 244 -1.95 -21.60 -1.95
N PHE A 245 -1.54 -20.97 -3.06
CA PHE A 245 -2.45 -20.61 -4.17
C PHE A 245 -3.26 -21.80 -4.72
N HIS A 246 -2.69 -22.98 -4.74
CA HIS A 246 -3.37 -24.18 -5.24
C HIS A 246 -4.51 -24.68 -4.34
N PHE A 247 -4.66 -24.11 -3.14
CA PHE A 247 -5.78 -24.39 -2.24
C PHE A 247 -6.95 -23.41 -2.38
N ILE A 248 -6.80 -22.36 -3.21
CA ILE A 248 -7.87 -21.39 -3.43
C ILE A 248 -9.04 -22.06 -4.16
N ASP A 249 -10.25 -21.77 -3.72
CA ASP A 249 -11.46 -22.08 -4.47
C ASP A 249 -11.51 -21.21 -5.75
N LEU A 250 -11.82 -21.81 -6.89
CA LEU A 250 -11.83 -21.12 -8.21
C LEU A 250 -12.90 -20.03 -8.31
N GLN A 251 -13.89 -20.03 -7.42
CA GLN A 251 -14.92 -18.98 -7.36
C GLN A 251 -14.50 -17.79 -6.48
N SER A 252 -13.32 -17.86 -5.86
CA SER A 252 -12.81 -16.78 -5.01
C SER A 252 -12.43 -15.56 -5.82
N THR A 253 -12.73 -14.38 -5.27
CA THR A 253 -12.33 -13.08 -5.79
C THR A 253 -11.44 -12.38 -4.79
N PHE A 254 -10.23 -11.94 -5.21
CA PHE A 254 -9.39 -11.09 -4.39
C PHE A 254 -9.98 -9.69 -4.33
N PHE A 255 -10.69 -9.39 -3.28
CA PHE A 255 -11.37 -8.12 -3.07
C PHE A 255 -10.54 -7.15 -2.21
N GLY A 256 -10.90 -5.86 -2.26
CA GLY A 256 -10.44 -4.82 -1.35
C GLY A 256 -11.57 -4.26 -0.52
N LEU A 257 -11.28 -3.24 0.27
CA LEU A 257 -12.28 -2.42 0.95
C LEU A 257 -12.65 -1.25 0.04
N ASP A 258 -13.90 -1.15 -0.34
CA ASP A 258 -14.44 0.02 -1.03
C ASP A 258 -14.41 1.26 -0.13
N ILE A 259 -14.57 2.44 -0.72
CA ILE A 259 -14.65 3.70 0.04
C ILE A 259 -15.85 3.65 0.99
N GLY A 260 -15.64 4.02 2.24
CA GLY A 260 -16.65 3.99 3.29
C GLY A 260 -16.67 2.66 4.07
N ASP A 261 -17.84 2.28 4.55
CA ASP A 261 -18.03 1.15 5.46
C ASP A 261 -18.10 -0.19 4.70
N ASN A 262 -17.25 -1.14 5.06
CA ASN A 262 -17.23 -2.49 4.52
C ASN A 262 -17.48 -3.49 5.65
N ARG A 263 -18.47 -4.34 5.48
CA ARG A 263 -18.73 -5.40 6.44
C ARG A 263 -17.94 -6.65 6.05
N ILE A 264 -16.94 -7.00 6.86
CA ILE A 264 -16.07 -8.13 6.62
C ILE A 264 -16.34 -9.20 7.66
N GLY A 265 -16.68 -10.40 7.20
CA GLY A 265 -16.89 -11.56 8.05
C GLY A 265 -16.04 -12.73 7.62
N PHE A 266 -15.84 -13.70 8.53
CA PHE A 266 -15.22 -14.97 8.20
C PHE A 266 -16.05 -16.15 8.65
N VAL A 267 -15.88 -17.29 7.97
CA VAL A 267 -16.49 -18.58 8.32
C VAL A 267 -15.44 -19.66 8.17
N ALA A 268 -15.50 -20.67 9.04
CA ALA A 268 -14.66 -21.85 8.92
C ALA A 268 -15.51 -23.12 9.20
N GLU A 269 -15.12 -24.25 8.60
CA GLU A 269 -15.78 -25.55 8.86
C GLU A 269 -15.39 -26.16 10.20
N GLY A 270 -14.27 -25.68 10.80
CA GLY A 270 -13.80 -26.13 12.10
C GLY A 270 -12.58 -25.36 12.58
N GLY A 271 -12.28 -25.52 13.88
CA GLY A 271 -11.22 -24.79 14.55
C GLY A 271 -11.72 -23.51 15.21
N SER A 272 -10.82 -22.80 15.88
CA SER A 272 -11.05 -21.47 16.48
C SER A 272 -9.86 -20.60 16.16
N PRO A 273 -9.79 -20.04 14.95
CA PRO A 273 -8.67 -19.22 14.55
C PRO A 273 -8.73 -17.83 15.18
N GLU A 274 -7.59 -17.22 15.41
CA GLU A 274 -7.52 -15.78 15.50
C GLU A 274 -7.38 -15.20 14.10
N VAL A 275 -8.22 -14.24 13.74
CA VAL A 275 -8.21 -13.61 12.41
C VAL A 275 -7.88 -12.13 12.54
N TYR A 276 -6.87 -11.69 11.81
CA TYR A 276 -6.45 -10.30 11.76
C TYR A 276 -6.59 -9.78 10.35
N ILE A 277 -7.06 -8.56 10.21
CA ILE A 277 -7.14 -7.84 8.93
C ILE A 277 -6.33 -6.58 9.06
N ARG A 278 -5.44 -6.36 8.08
CA ARG A 278 -4.58 -5.18 7.98
C ARG A 278 -4.81 -4.49 6.66
N TYR A 279 -4.82 -3.17 6.68
CA TYR A 279 -4.89 -2.34 5.48
C TYR A 279 -4.40 -0.92 5.76
N LYS A 280 -4.12 -0.18 4.69
CA LYS A 280 -3.82 1.25 4.75
C LYS A 280 -4.81 1.98 3.87
N HIS A 281 -5.25 3.15 4.31
CA HIS A 281 -6.04 4.01 3.42
C HIS A 281 -5.18 4.51 2.27
N ARG A 282 -5.80 4.65 1.09
CA ARG A 282 -5.15 5.11 -0.13
C ARG A 282 -5.75 6.42 -0.60
N TYR A 283 -4.88 7.33 -1.04
CA TYR A 283 -5.25 8.69 -1.41
C TYR A 283 -4.70 9.07 -2.77
N LEU A 284 -5.46 9.94 -3.47
CA LEU A 284 -5.07 10.49 -4.76
C LEU A 284 -4.11 11.67 -4.61
N SER A 285 -4.09 12.32 -3.44
CA SER A 285 -3.26 13.50 -3.17
C SER A 285 -2.85 13.58 -1.70
N VAL A 286 -1.92 14.49 -1.39
CA VAL A 286 -1.45 14.83 -0.04
C VAL A 286 -1.59 16.31 0.23
#